data_01bc5b8969a83bd2b930d219157facb4
#
_entry.id   01bc5b8969a83bd2b930d219157facb4
#
_cell.length_a   1.000
_cell.length_b   1.000
_cell.length_c   1.000
_cell.angle_alpha   90.00
_cell.angle_beta   90.00
_cell.angle_gamma   90.00
#
_symmetry.space_group_name_H-M   'P 1'
#
loop_
_entity.id
_entity.type
_entity.pdbx_description
1 polymer ?
#
loop_
_entity_poly.entity_id
_entity_poly.type
_entity_poly.pdbx_seq_one_letter_code
_entity_poly.pdbx_strand_id
1 'polypeptide(L)'
;MRVAGAWPPVIPQGMNSLPLFGKAHEAQAGGDFVWFVYGSSLERGAFSAWADQHGYQLPDLRQAAPCRLEGYRLAFDVVSRSWGGAVASLAESPGDFVEGLAMPMPGSAHGLVDHKEGAVSGLYEPFEVEVTLLAGGGRSRAIAYRAAAGRRLAAEAAPSLTYLGVLIQGARQSGLSPTWVERLARLAESSPAPAPGAP
;
A
#
# COMPACT_ATOMS: atom_id res chain seq x y z
N MET A 1 -2.61 27.61 -13.80
CA MET A 1 -1.84 26.65 -13.04
C MET A 1 -2.69 26.21 -11.84
N ARG A 2 -3.41 25.07 -11.94
CA ARG A 2 -4.27 24.58 -10.86
C ARG A 2 -3.43 23.64 -10.00
N VAL A 3 -3.25 24.00 -8.74
CA VAL A 3 -2.61 23.17 -7.72
C VAL A 3 -3.49 21.94 -7.51
N ALA A 4 -2.93 20.74 -7.70
CA ALA A 4 -3.63 19.49 -7.44
C ALA A 4 -4.08 19.46 -5.97
N GLY A 5 -5.38 19.35 -5.75
CA GLY A 5 -5.99 19.45 -4.44
C GLY A 5 -5.51 18.36 -3.48
N ALA A 6 -5.15 18.78 -2.29
CA ALA A 6 -4.93 17.90 -1.16
C ALA A 6 -6.19 17.08 -0.86
N TRP A 7 -6.01 15.85 -0.37
CA TRP A 7 -7.09 14.99 0.08
C TRP A 7 -7.90 15.67 1.20
N PRO A 8 -9.25 15.62 1.15
CA PRO A 8 -10.04 16.09 2.28
C PRO A 8 -9.89 15.11 3.45
N PRO A 9 -9.71 15.59 4.68
CA PRO A 9 -9.62 14.76 5.86
C PRO A 9 -11.01 14.54 6.45
N VAL A 10 -11.76 13.53 6.09
CA VAL A 10 -12.89 13.04 6.91
C VAL A 10 -13.23 11.59 6.50
N ILE A 11 -12.96 10.63 7.39
CA ILE A 11 -13.67 9.35 7.38
C ILE A 11 -15.04 9.59 8.02
N PRO A 12 -16.15 9.18 7.40
CA PRO A 12 -17.48 9.36 7.98
C PRO A 12 -17.56 8.74 9.39
N GLN A 13 -18.12 9.46 10.33
CA GLN A 13 -18.46 8.94 11.65
C GLN A 13 -19.48 7.80 11.45
N GLY A 14 -19.07 6.56 11.69
CA GLY A 14 -19.88 5.36 11.51
C GLY A 14 -19.11 4.09 11.18
N MET A 15 -17.84 4.19 10.77
CA MET A 15 -17.02 3.02 10.46
C MET A 15 -16.34 2.35 11.67
N ASN A 16 -16.67 2.77 12.91
CA ASN A 16 -16.08 2.21 14.13
C ASN A 16 -16.66 0.83 14.54
N SER A 17 -17.50 0.20 13.71
CA SER A 17 -18.17 -1.05 14.05
C SER A 17 -18.22 -2.00 12.85
N LEU A 18 -17.05 -2.37 12.31
CA LEU A 18 -17.00 -3.57 11.47
C LEU A 18 -16.93 -4.81 12.39
N PRO A 19 -17.69 -5.88 12.11
CA PRO A 19 -17.73 -7.05 12.96
C PRO A 19 -16.37 -7.75 13.05
N LEU A 20 -16.12 -8.39 14.20
CA LEU A 20 -14.95 -9.23 14.46
C LEU A 20 -14.88 -10.38 13.44
N PHE A 21 -13.90 -10.36 12.56
CA PHE A 21 -13.64 -11.47 11.65
C PHE A 21 -13.01 -12.64 12.41
N GLY A 22 -13.71 -13.79 12.41
CA GLY A 22 -13.13 -15.06 12.84
C GLY A 22 -12.53 -15.79 11.65
N LYS A 23 -11.32 -16.32 11.85
CA LYS A 23 -10.55 -17.25 11.02
C LYS A 23 -10.36 -16.91 9.53
N ALA A 24 -9.08 -16.92 9.13
CA ALA A 24 -8.60 -16.72 7.78
C ALA A 24 -9.46 -17.43 6.71
N HIS A 25 -9.74 -16.68 5.62
CA HIS A 25 -10.20 -17.17 4.33
C HIS A 25 -11.63 -17.73 4.17
N GLU A 26 -12.62 -17.16 4.86
CA GLU A 26 -13.89 -16.98 4.19
C GLU A 26 -14.15 -15.48 4.17
N ALA A 27 -13.62 -14.80 3.15
CA ALA A 27 -14.04 -13.45 2.80
C ALA A 27 -15.56 -13.52 2.67
N GLN A 28 -16.29 -12.89 3.59
CA GLN A 28 -17.70 -12.65 3.40
C GLN A 28 -17.84 -11.85 2.11
N ALA A 29 -18.18 -12.53 1.04
CA ALA A 29 -18.46 -11.94 -0.24
C ALA A 29 -19.54 -10.86 -0.03
N GLY A 30 -19.15 -9.58 -0.01
CA GLY A 30 -20.06 -8.47 -0.10
C GLY A 30 -19.97 -7.31 0.88
N GLY A 31 -19.17 -7.33 1.93
CA GLY A 31 -19.04 -6.20 2.86
C GLY A 31 -17.97 -5.18 2.45
N ASP A 32 -18.23 -3.89 2.67
CA ASP A 32 -17.24 -2.83 2.49
C ASP A 32 -16.06 -3.06 3.45
N PHE A 33 -14.86 -2.68 3.01
CA PHE A 33 -13.63 -2.86 3.78
C PHE A 33 -12.69 -1.65 3.65
N VAL A 34 -11.67 -1.58 4.48
CA VAL A 34 -10.59 -0.62 4.35
C VAL A 34 -9.35 -1.36 3.87
N TRP A 35 -8.77 -0.90 2.76
CA TRP A 35 -7.49 -1.39 2.27
C TRP A 35 -6.37 -0.49 2.76
N PHE A 36 -5.34 -1.05 3.42
CA PHE A 36 -4.12 -0.33 3.77
C PHE A 36 -3.14 -0.35 2.61
N VAL A 37 -2.96 0.79 1.99
CA VAL A 37 -2.12 0.98 0.80
C VAL A 37 -0.79 1.60 1.21
N TYR A 38 0.32 0.92 0.94
CA TYR A 38 1.68 1.38 1.26
C TYR A 38 2.67 1.24 0.09
N GLY A 39 2.26 0.57 -0.99
CA GLY A 39 3.05 0.28 -2.19
C GLY A 39 2.79 1.26 -3.35
N SER A 40 3.02 0.80 -4.57
CA SER A 40 2.89 1.61 -5.80
C SER A 40 1.48 2.18 -6.03
N SER A 41 0.46 1.61 -5.42
CA SER A 41 -0.92 2.11 -5.48
C SER A 41 -1.13 3.43 -4.71
N LEU A 42 -0.14 3.90 -3.94
CA LEU A 42 -0.11 5.25 -3.38
C LEU A 42 -0.07 6.33 -4.49
N GLU A 43 0.59 6.04 -5.61
CA GLU A 43 0.64 6.95 -6.75
C GLU A 43 -0.60 6.74 -7.61
N ARG A 44 -1.49 7.74 -7.62
CA ARG A 44 -2.81 7.65 -8.25
C ARG A 44 -2.77 7.38 -9.74
N GLY A 45 -1.84 8.05 -10.44
CA GLY A 45 -1.72 7.90 -11.88
C GLY A 45 -1.33 6.49 -12.27
N ALA A 46 -0.36 5.90 -11.57
CA ALA A 46 0.08 4.53 -11.77
C ALA A 46 -1.05 3.53 -11.43
N PHE A 47 -1.79 3.78 -10.35
CA PHE A 47 -2.91 2.91 -9.98
C PHE A 47 -4.05 2.99 -11.00
N SER A 48 -4.42 4.20 -11.45
CA SER A 48 -5.45 4.39 -12.48
C SER A 48 -5.06 3.74 -13.80
N ALA A 49 -3.83 3.97 -14.27
CA ALA A 49 -3.34 3.35 -15.50
C ALA A 49 -3.33 1.82 -15.43
N TRP A 50 -2.96 1.25 -14.27
CA TRP A 50 -3.02 -0.19 -14.06
C TRP A 50 -4.47 -0.69 -14.11
N ALA A 51 -5.40 -0.01 -13.45
CA ALA A 51 -6.82 -0.40 -13.44
C ALA A 51 -7.41 -0.38 -14.87
N ASP A 52 -7.16 0.69 -15.62
CA ASP A 52 -7.61 0.85 -17.01
C ASP A 52 -7.05 -0.28 -17.90
N GLN A 53 -5.76 -0.60 -17.75
CA GLN A 53 -5.10 -1.66 -18.51
C GLN A 53 -5.72 -3.04 -18.24
N HIS A 54 -6.25 -3.27 -17.01
CA HIS A 54 -6.84 -4.53 -16.61
C HIS A 54 -8.38 -4.53 -16.65
N GLY A 55 -9.00 -3.47 -17.18
CA GLY A 55 -10.45 -3.37 -17.35
C GLY A 55 -11.22 -3.15 -16.04
N TYR A 56 -10.56 -2.64 -15.00
CA TYR A 56 -11.21 -2.31 -13.75
C TYR A 56 -11.68 -0.86 -13.70
N GLN A 57 -12.87 -0.64 -13.13
CA GLN A 57 -13.33 0.67 -12.73
C GLN A 57 -12.96 0.91 -11.27
N LEU A 58 -12.22 1.99 -11.02
CA LEU A 58 -11.86 2.36 -9.65
C LEU A 58 -13.07 2.95 -8.92
N PRO A 59 -13.27 2.60 -7.64
CA PRO A 59 -14.25 3.29 -6.80
C PRO A 59 -13.80 4.72 -6.49
N ASP A 60 -14.65 5.47 -5.80
CA ASP A 60 -14.30 6.82 -5.34
C ASP A 60 -13.22 6.76 -4.24
N LEU A 61 -12.00 7.13 -4.60
CA LEU A 61 -10.84 7.11 -3.72
C LEU A 61 -10.67 8.38 -2.88
N ARG A 62 -11.61 9.35 -2.96
CA ARG A 62 -11.50 10.64 -2.25
C ARG A 62 -11.60 10.51 -0.74
N GLN A 63 -12.12 9.40 -0.24
CA GLN A 63 -12.26 9.12 1.18
C GLN A 63 -11.00 8.46 1.80
N ALA A 64 -9.99 8.14 1.01
CA ALA A 64 -8.76 7.60 1.53
C ALA A 64 -8.05 8.61 2.43
N ALA A 65 -7.55 8.15 3.57
CA ALA A 65 -6.93 8.99 4.59
C ALA A 65 -5.52 8.52 4.92
N PRO A 66 -4.56 9.45 5.10
CA PRO A 66 -3.23 9.14 5.58
C PRO A 66 -3.28 8.44 6.94
N CYS A 67 -2.54 7.35 7.06
CA CYS A 67 -2.51 6.56 8.29
C CYS A 67 -1.14 5.91 8.52
N ARG A 68 -0.96 5.35 9.69
CA ARG A 68 0.26 4.67 10.13
C ARG A 68 -0.07 3.29 10.67
N LEU A 69 0.72 2.32 10.26
CA LEU A 69 0.75 0.96 10.79
C LEU A 69 1.99 0.83 11.69
N GLU A 70 1.77 0.66 12.98
CA GLU A 70 2.83 0.47 13.96
C GLU A 70 3.30 -0.99 14.03
N GLY A 71 4.56 -1.20 14.42
CA GLY A 71 5.13 -2.54 14.59
C GLY A 71 5.58 -3.21 13.30
N TYR A 72 5.62 -2.48 12.19
CA TYR A 72 6.01 -2.98 10.87
C TYR A 72 7.02 -2.04 10.20
N ARG A 73 7.82 -2.61 9.30
CA ARG A 73 8.69 -1.88 8.38
C ARG A 73 8.45 -2.31 6.93
N LEU A 74 8.88 -1.50 5.99
CA LEU A 74 9.01 -1.96 4.61
C LEU A 74 10.15 -2.97 4.52
N ALA A 75 9.88 -4.08 3.85
CA ALA A 75 10.86 -5.06 3.42
C ALA A 75 10.85 -5.12 1.89
N PHE A 76 12.02 -5.24 1.27
CA PHE A 76 12.17 -5.36 -0.18
C PHE A 76 12.57 -6.80 -0.52
N ASP A 77 11.63 -7.71 -0.26
CA ASP A 77 11.86 -9.16 -0.30
C ASP A 77 11.07 -9.90 -1.40
N VAL A 78 10.49 -9.15 -2.35
CA VAL A 78 9.77 -9.69 -3.51
C VAL A 78 10.34 -9.10 -4.78
N VAL A 79 10.75 -9.93 -5.74
CA VAL A 79 11.22 -9.46 -7.06
C VAL A 79 10.04 -9.17 -7.98
N SER A 80 10.06 -8.01 -8.60
CA SER A 80 9.13 -7.61 -9.66
C SER A 80 9.87 -7.34 -10.96
N ARG A 81 9.54 -8.10 -12.00
CA ARG A 81 10.10 -7.86 -13.34
C ARG A 81 9.64 -6.54 -13.93
N SER A 82 8.39 -6.17 -13.69
CA SER A 82 7.81 -4.91 -14.20
C SER A 82 8.43 -3.66 -13.56
N TRP A 83 8.93 -3.78 -12.33
CA TRP A 83 9.61 -2.69 -11.63
C TRP A 83 11.14 -2.76 -11.74
N GLY A 84 11.70 -3.84 -12.31
CA GLY A 84 13.14 -4.00 -12.50
C GLY A 84 13.93 -4.12 -11.20
N GLY A 85 13.34 -4.63 -10.12
CA GLY A 85 13.97 -4.76 -8.83
C GLY A 85 13.03 -5.33 -7.78
N ALA A 86 13.46 -5.27 -6.51
CA ALA A 86 12.60 -5.67 -5.42
C ALA A 86 11.48 -4.64 -5.16
N VAL A 87 10.34 -5.11 -4.72
CA VAL A 87 9.18 -4.29 -4.35
C VAL A 87 8.84 -4.47 -2.88
N ALA A 88 8.13 -3.49 -2.33
CA ALA A 88 7.82 -3.42 -0.91
C ALA A 88 6.85 -4.51 -0.48
N SER A 89 7.16 -5.08 0.66
CA SER A 89 6.32 -5.93 1.49
C SER A 89 6.32 -5.40 2.92
N LEU A 90 5.53 -5.99 3.80
CA LEU A 90 5.50 -5.69 5.23
C LEU A 90 6.21 -6.80 6.01
N ALA A 91 7.15 -6.40 6.85
CA ALA A 91 7.79 -7.27 7.84
C ALA A 91 7.54 -6.74 9.25
N GLU A 92 7.26 -7.63 10.19
CA GLU A 92 7.14 -7.25 11.60
C GLU A 92 8.46 -6.64 12.10
N SER A 93 8.34 -5.51 12.80
CA SER A 93 9.48 -4.76 13.35
C SER A 93 9.00 -3.92 14.54
N PRO A 94 9.02 -4.49 15.76
CA PRO A 94 8.57 -3.77 16.96
C PRO A 94 9.31 -2.43 17.13
N GLY A 95 8.56 -1.37 17.35
CA GLY A 95 9.10 -0.01 17.49
C GLY A 95 9.29 0.75 16.18
N ASP A 96 9.00 0.12 15.04
CA ASP A 96 9.02 0.73 13.71
C ASP A 96 7.58 1.01 13.22
N PHE A 97 7.45 1.70 12.10
CA PHE A 97 6.15 1.96 11.49
C PHE A 97 6.23 2.08 9.97
N VAL A 98 5.07 1.91 9.32
CA VAL A 98 4.86 2.17 7.90
C VAL A 98 3.69 3.15 7.75
N GLU A 99 3.88 4.23 7.00
CA GLU A 99 2.77 5.12 6.62
C GLU A 99 2.22 4.74 5.25
N GLY A 100 0.91 4.97 5.12
CA GLY A 100 0.16 4.68 3.91
C GLY A 100 -1.22 5.32 3.93
N LEU A 101 -2.12 4.81 3.12
CA LEU A 101 -3.50 5.24 3.06
C LEU A 101 -4.43 4.16 3.63
N ALA A 102 -5.33 4.56 4.51
CA ALA A 102 -6.55 3.81 4.81
C ALA A 102 -7.57 4.14 3.71
N MET A 103 -7.81 3.21 2.80
CA MET A 103 -8.64 3.41 1.60
C MET A 103 -9.93 2.61 1.73
N PRO A 104 -11.08 3.28 1.98
CA PRO A 104 -12.38 2.62 1.98
C PRO A 104 -12.71 2.05 0.60
N MET A 105 -13.07 0.79 0.57
CA MET A 105 -13.38 0.05 -0.66
C MET A 105 -14.73 -0.62 -0.54
N PRO A 106 -15.57 -0.58 -1.58
CA PRO A 106 -16.80 -1.37 -1.59
C PRO A 106 -16.47 -2.87 -1.67
N GLY A 107 -17.33 -3.71 -1.13
CA GLY A 107 -17.13 -5.16 -1.16
C GLY A 107 -16.93 -5.74 -2.56
N SER A 108 -17.52 -5.13 -3.58
CA SER A 108 -17.31 -5.51 -4.99
C SER A 108 -15.88 -5.29 -5.49
N ALA A 109 -15.06 -4.52 -4.78
CA ALA A 109 -13.67 -4.23 -5.15
C ALA A 109 -12.65 -5.26 -4.63
N HIS A 110 -13.05 -6.29 -3.85
CA HIS A 110 -12.12 -7.32 -3.38
C HIS A 110 -11.30 -7.94 -4.51
N GLY A 111 -11.95 -8.36 -5.61
CA GLY A 111 -11.26 -8.96 -6.74
C GLY A 111 -10.27 -8.02 -7.43
N LEU A 112 -10.56 -6.72 -7.48
CA LEU A 112 -9.63 -5.70 -7.98
C LEU A 112 -8.39 -5.64 -7.09
N VAL A 113 -8.58 -5.53 -5.77
CA VAL A 113 -7.48 -5.40 -4.82
C VAL A 113 -6.63 -6.66 -4.78
N ASP A 114 -7.24 -7.84 -4.72
CA ASP A 114 -6.54 -9.13 -4.77
C ASP A 114 -5.70 -9.29 -6.04
N HIS A 115 -6.24 -8.87 -7.20
CA HIS A 115 -5.48 -8.90 -8.44
C HIS A 115 -4.33 -7.87 -8.42
N LYS A 116 -4.60 -6.65 -7.97
CA LYS A 116 -3.60 -5.58 -7.88
C LYS A 116 -2.42 -5.96 -6.99
N GLU A 117 -2.70 -6.59 -5.86
CA GLU A 117 -1.69 -7.04 -4.89
C GLU A 117 -1.08 -8.41 -5.25
N GLY A 118 -1.58 -9.06 -6.31
CA GLY A 118 -1.06 -10.36 -6.74
C GLY A 118 -1.45 -11.51 -5.79
N ALA A 119 -2.47 -11.34 -4.96
CA ALA A 119 -2.98 -12.41 -4.08
C ALA A 119 -3.55 -13.57 -4.90
N VAL A 120 -4.18 -13.27 -6.04
CA VAL A 120 -4.67 -14.30 -6.99
C VAL A 120 -3.55 -15.23 -7.47
N SER A 121 -2.33 -14.73 -7.63
CA SER A 121 -1.15 -15.51 -8.02
C SER A 121 -0.37 -16.10 -6.83
N GLY A 122 -0.83 -15.86 -5.61
CA GLY A 122 -0.15 -16.27 -4.38
C GLY A 122 1.18 -15.55 -4.16
N LEU A 123 1.36 -14.35 -4.73
CA LEU A 123 2.55 -13.54 -4.53
C LEU A 123 2.50 -12.82 -3.18
N TYR A 124 1.35 -12.23 -2.86
CA TYR A 124 1.05 -11.63 -1.57
C TYR A 124 -0.14 -12.33 -0.92
N GLU A 125 -0.24 -12.22 0.38
CA GLU A 125 -1.35 -12.71 1.18
C GLU A 125 -2.00 -11.56 1.96
N PRO A 126 -3.35 -11.47 2.01
CA PRO A 126 -4.04 -10.51 2.84
C PRO A 126 -3.93 -10.87 4.32
N PHE A 127 -3.89 -9.86 5.18
CA PHE A 127 -3.99 -10.01 6.62
C PHE A 127 -4.59 -8.76 7.26
N GLU A 128 -5.21 -8.93 8.41
CA GLU A 128 -5.82 -7.82 9.14
C GLU A 128 -4.78 -7.03 9.93
N VAL A 129 -4.95 -5.71 9.91
CA VAL A 129 -4.13 -4.76 10.67
C VAL A 129 -5.01 -3.70 11.33
N GLU A 130 -4.49 -3.06 12.36
CA GLU A 130 -5.06 -1.84 12.91
C GLU A 130 -4.13 -0.67 12.55
N VAL A 131 -4.67 0.35 11.89
CA VAL A 131 -3.95 1.55 11.50
C VAL A 131 -4.45 2.76 12.29
N THR A 132 -3.55 3.72 12.55
CA THR A 132 -3.87 4.99 13.19
C THR A 132 -3.89 6.10 12.15
N LEU A 133 -4.99 6.84 12.05
CA LEU A 133 -5.11 7.98 11.14
C LEU A 133 -4.17 9.11 11.56
N LEU A 134 -3.44 9.71 10.63
CA LEU A 134 -2.52 10.80 10.92
C LEU A 134 -3.28 12.07 11.35
N ALA A 135 -4.48 12.29 10.84
CA ALA A 135 -5.36 13.35 11.28
C ALA A 135 -6.30 12.82 12.38
N GLY A 136 -6.21 13.42 13.57
CA GLY A 136 -7.12 13.13 14.68
C GLY A 136 -6.85 11.84 15.47
N GLY A 137 -5.87 11.02 15.09
CA GLY A 137 -5.44 9.84 15.86
C GLY A 137 -6.47 8.70 15.96
N GLY A 138 -7.55 8.74 15.17
CA GLY A 138 -8.55 7.67 15.14
C GLY A 138 -7.95 6.36 14.63
N ARG A 139 -8.45 5.22 15.12
CA ARG A 139 -8.03 3.88 14.67
C ARG A 139 -9.00 3.30 13.69
N SER A 140 -8.50 2.51 12.74
CA SER A 140 -9.30 1.77 11.77
C SER A 140 -8.71 0.38 11.57
N ARG A 141 -9.58 -0.64 11.49
CA ARG A 141 -9.18 -1.93 10.95
C ARG A 141 -9.04 -1.83 9.45
N ALA A 142 -8.05 -2.51 8.91
CA ALA A 142 -7.79 -2.54 7.48
C ALA A 142 -7.26 -3.91 7.07
N ILE A 143 -7.40 -4.22 5.78
CA ILE A 143 -6.72 -5.36 5.15
C ILE A 143 -5.44 -4.81 4.53
N ALA A 144 -4.31 -5.36 4.94
CA ALA A 144 -3.01 -5.15 4.32
C ALA A 144 -2.60 -6.39 3.54
N TYR A 145 -1.64 -6.25 2.64
CA TYR A 145 -1.06 -7.36 1.90
C TYR A 145 0.43 -7.42 2.20
N ARG A 146 0.94 -8.62 2.43
CA ARG A 146 2.37 -8.89 2.62
C ARG A 146 2.81 -10.02 1.73
N ALA A 147 4.09 -10.11 1.42
CA ALA A 147 4.63 -11.22 0.66
C ALA A 147 4.30 -12.56 1.32
N ALA A 148 3.75 -13.50 0.56
CA ALA A 148 3.53 -14.86 1.01
C ALA A 148 4.86 -15.52 1.38
N ALA A 149 4.89 -16.32 2.45
CA ALA A 149 6.14 -16.90 3.00
C ALA A 149 7.00 -17.61 1.95
N GLY A 150 6.37 -18.36 1.03
CA GLY A 150 7.07 -19.08 -0.05
C GLY A 150 7.51 -18.20 -1.23
N ARG A 151 7.26 -16.90 -1.20
CA ARG A 151 7.58 -15.93 -2.27
C ARG A 151 8.65 -14.93 -1.86
N ARG A 152 9.02 -14.91 -0.59
CA ARG A 152 10.06 -14.00 -0.09
C ARG A 152 11.43 -14.45 -0.53
N LEU A 153 12.27 -13.48 -0.86
CA LEU A 153 13.70 -13.71 -1.01
C LEU A 153 14.32 -14.09 0.34
N ALA A 154 15.38 -14.90 0.32
CA ALA A 154 16.14 -15.24 1.52
C ALA A 154 16.82 -14.02 2.18
N ALA A 155 17.12 -12.99 1.38
CA ALA A 155 17.61 -11.70 1.82
C ALA A 155 16.94 -10.59 0.99
N GLU A 156 16.77 -9.42 1.58
CA GLU A 156 16.22 -8.27 0.87
C GLU A 156 17.14 -7.86 -0.30
N ALA A 157 16.54 -7.43 -1.40
CA ALA A 157 17.24 -6.93 -2.57
C ALA A 157 16.92 -5.45 -2.81
N ALA A 158 17.77 -4.77 -3.55
CA ALA A 158 17.59 -3.35 -3.83
C ALA A 158 16.33 -3.11 -4.69
N PRO A 159 15.45 -2.19 -4.31
CA PRO A 159 14.39 -1.68 -5.18
C PRO A 159 14.98 -0.85 -6.31
N SER A 160 14.30 -0.79 -7.46
CA SER A 160 14.72 0.13 -8.53
C SER A 160 14.43 1.58 -8.16
N LEU A 161 15.23 2.52 -8.68
CA LEU A 161 14.99 3.96 -8.49
C LEU A 161 13.64 4.40 -9.06
N THR A 162 13.18 3.78 -10.15
CA THR A 162 11.86 4.03 -10.72
C THR A 162 10.76 3.66 -9.73
N TYR A 163 10.85 2.50 -9.09
CA TYR A 163 9.88 2.07 -8.08
C TYR A 163 9.87 2.99 -6.86
N LEU A 164 11.05 3.34 -6.33
CA LEU A 164 11.17 4.28 -5.21
C LEU A 164 10.64 5.66 -5.56
N GLY A 165 10.87 6.13 -6.78
CA GLY A 165 10.30 7.38 -7.29
C GLY A 165 8.76 7.39 -7.22
N VAL A 166 8.13 6.29 -7.61
CA VAL A 166 6.66 6.13 -7.52
C VAL A 166 6.19 6.13 -6.06
N LEU A 167 6.90 5.44 -5.16
CA LEU A 167 6.56 5.45 -3.72
C LEU A 167 6.67 6.86 -3.12
N ILE A 168 7.76 7.59 -3.41
CA ILE A 168 7.99 8.96 -2.92
C ILE A 168 6.92 9.92 -3.47
N GLN A 169 6.62 9.83 -4.76
CA GLN A 169 5.58 10.64 -5.38
C GLN A 169 4.21 10.36 -4.78
N GLY A 170 3.85 9.08 -4.64
CA GLY A 170 2.59 8.66 -4.03
C GLY A 170 2.48 9.12 -2.56
N ALA A 171 3.55 9.00 -1.77
CA ALA A 171 3.59 9.46 -0.40
C ALA A 171 3.35 10.98 -0.28
N ARG A 172 3.97 11.78 -1.15
CA ARG A 172 3.77 13.23 -1.21
C ARG A 172 2.35 13.60 -1.62
N GLN A 173 1.84 12.99 -2.69
CA GLN A 173 0.48 13.22 -3.19
C GLN A 173 -0.58 12.85 -2.16
N SER A 174 -0.33 11.82 -1.38
CA SER A 174 -1.23 11.29 -0.35
C SER A 174 -1.15 12.06 0.97
N GLY A 175 -0.26 13.04 1.13
CA GLY A 175 -0.11 13.81 2.36
C GLY A 175 0.46 13.01 3.52
N LEU A 176 1.29 12.00 3.25
CA LEU A 176 2.04 11.28 4.28
C LEU A 176 3.06 12.22 4.96
N SER A 177 3.53 11.86 6.15
CA SER A 177 4.38 12.75 6.92
C SER A 177 5.70 13.08 6.20
N PRO A 178 6.25 14.30 6.40
CA PRO A 178 7.58 14.64 5.88
C PRO A 178 8.65 13.63 6.29
N THR A 179 8.60 13.15 7.52
CA THR A 179 9.54 12.15 8.06
C THR A 179 9.47 10.84 7.25
N TRP A 180 8.27 10.41 6.85
CA TRP A 180 8.11 9.21 6.02
C TRP A 180 8.64 9.44 4.60
N VAL A 181 8.32 10.58 3.99
CA VAL A 181 8.83 10.93 2.66
C VAL A 181 10.36 11.00 2.65
N GLU A 182 11.00 11.57 3.68
CA GLU A 182 12.45 11.61 3.83
C GLU A 182 13.04 10.20 4.01
N ARG A 183 12.35 9.31 4.76
CA ARG A 183 12.77 7.91 4.92
C ARG A 183 12.81 7.19 3.57
N LEU A 184 11.77 7.36 2.73
CA LEU A 184 11.74 6.81 1.38
C LEU A 184 12.83 7.41 0.47
N ALA A 185 13.10 8.72 0.59
CA ALA A 185 14.15 9.39 -0.18
C ALA A 185 15.55 8.85 0.18
N ARG A 186 15.84 8.62 1.45
CA ARG A 186 17.11 7.99 1.90
C ARG A 186 17.31 6.58 1.34
N LEU A 187 16.23 5.80 1.18
CA LEU A 187 16.31 4.50 0.49
C LEU A 187 16.73 4.65 -0.97
N ALA A 188 16.24 5.70 -1.65
CA ALA A 188 16.64 5.97 -3.04
C ALA A 188 18.10 6.41 -3.17
N GLU A 189 18.61 7.19 -2.22
CA GLU A 189 20.01 7.62 -2.18
C GLU A 189 20.99 6.44 -1.92
N SER A 190 20.56 5.45 -1.12
CA SER A 190 21.35 4.27 -0.79
C SER A 190 21.21 3.12 -1.80
N SER A 191 20.28 3.21 -2.75
CA SER A 191 20.10 2.18 -3.77
C SER A 191 21.21 2.28 -4.83
N PRO A 192 21.84 1.16 -5.22
CA PRO A 192 22.86 1.17 -6.26
C PRO A 192 22.25 1.68 -7.59
N ALA A 193 23.01 2.50 -8.30
CA ALA A 193 22.63 2.92 -9.66
C ALA A 193 22.43 1.66 -10.53
N PRO A 194 21.47 1.67 -11.47
CA PRO A 194 21.29 0.55 -12.40
C PRO A 194 22.61 0.28 -13.13
N ALA A 195 23.00 -1.00 -13.19
CA ALA A 195 24.20 -1.38 -13.95
C ALA A 195 24.04 -0.88 -15.39
N PRO A 196 25.07 -0.22 -15.96
CA PRO A 196 25.00 0.24 -17.34
C PRO A 196 24.84 -0.97 -18.27
N GLY A 197 23.68 -1.07 -18.94
CA GLY A 197 23.41 -2.11 -19.93
C GLY A 197 22.40 -3.20 -19.56
N ALA A 198 21.62 -3.07 -18.49
CA ALA A 198 20.46 -3.95 -18.29
C ALA A 198 19.33 -3.52 -19.24
N PRO A 199 18.77 -4.45 -20.07
CA PRO A 199 17.72 -4.16 -21.03
C PRO A 199 16.38 -3.82 -20.37
#